data_03fc0839eaa5d43a6e9b1834f88b7cbc
#
_entry.id   03fc0839eaa5d43a6e9b1834f88b7cbc
#
_cell.length_a   1.000
_cell.length_b   1.000
_cell.length_c   1.000
_cell.angle_alpha   90.00
_cell.angle_beta   90.00
_cell.angle_gamma   90.00
#
_symmetry.space_group_name_H-M   'P 1'
#
loop_
_entity.id
_entity.type
_entity.pdbx_description
1 polymer ?
#
loop_
_entity_poly.entity_id
_entity_poly.type
_entity_poly.pdbx_seq_one_letter_code
_entity_poly.pdbx_strand_id
1 'polypeptide(L)'
;MTEHKESSVLARFASPLLILATIIWGSPFVVMKSSVDVLPTFWLLAIRFSFAALVLAVVFIRRWKVLDKQYLIGGTVMGFCLFLAYTFQTFGLEQTTSGKNAFFTAVYCVIVPFLYWFIAKRRPDRFNLIAAFLCIGGIALVSITGDNASAFNMGDVLTLIGGFFFAAHI
;
A
#
# COMPACT_ATOMS: atom_id res chain seq x y z
N MET A 1 -30.19 15.38 19.85
CA MET A 1 -30.03 14.14 20.64
C MET A 1 -29.77 12.89 19.78
N THR A 2 -30.05 12.92 18.49
CA THR A 2 -29.86 11.80 17.54
C THR A 2 -28.41 11.66 17.02
N GLU A 3 -27.70 12.76 16.76
CA GLU A 3 -26.30 12.73 16.27
C GLU A 3 -25.29 12.12 17.27
N HIS A 4 -25.49 12.33 18.57
CA HIS A 4 -24.61 11.79 19.61
C HIS A 4 -24.73 10.25 19.78
N LYS A 5 -25.84 9.68 19.37
CA LYS A 5 -26.13 8.24 19.48
C LYS A 5 -25.56 7.47 18.26
N GLU A 6 -25.58 8.08 17.08
CA GLU A 6 -24.96 7.52 15.87
C GLU A 6 -23.43 7.50 15.96
N SER A 7 -22.81 8.57 16.48
CA SER A 7 -21.35 8.62 16.68
C SER A 7 -20.87 7.56 17.66
N SER A 8 -21.65 7.22 18.70
CA SER A 8 -21.30 6.18 19.67
C SER A 8 -21.40 4.76 19.11
N VAL A 9 -22.35 4.49 18.20
CA VAL A 9 -22.49 3.18 17.53
C VAL A 9 -21.37 2.99 16.51
N LEU A 10 -21.05 4.01 15.69
CA LEU A 10 -19.93 3.98 14.75
C LEU A 10 -18.59 3.78 15.46
N ALA A 11 -18.36 4.48 16.59
CA ALA A 11 -17.16 4.32 17.39
C ALA A 11 -17.00 2.90 17.97
N ARG A 12 -18.10 2.24 18.30
CA ARG A 12 -18.10 0.86 18.82
C ARG A 12 -17.68 -0.18 17.78
N PHE A 13 -18.00 0.08 16.50
CA PHE A 13 -17.62 -0.78 15.38
C PHE A 13 -16.29 -0.38 14.72
N ALA A 14 -15.73 0.78 15.06
CA ALA A 14 -14.49 1.26 14.46
C ALA A 14 -13.31 0.31 14.73
N SER A 15 -13.14 -0.14 15.99
CA SER A 15 -12.04 -1.04 16.33
C SER A 15 -12.13 -2.41 15.64
N PRO A 16 -13.24 -3.14 15.65
CA PRO A 16 -13.35 -4.40 14.93
C PRO A 16 -13.24 -4.22 13.41
N LEU A 17 -13.73 -3.12 12.84
CA LEU A 17 -13.57 -2.82 11.42
C LEU A 17 -12.10 -2.53 11.05
N LEU A 18 -11.36 -1.83 11.91
CA LEU A 18 -9.92 -1.62 11.71
C LEU A 18 -9.14 -2.94 11.80
N ILE A 19 -9.46 -3.82 12.74
CA ILE A 19 -8.84 -5.14 12.83
C ILE A 19 -9.13 -5.95 11.57
N LEU A 20 -10.38 -5.96 11.11
CA LEU A 20 -10.76 -6.65 9.88
C LEU A 20 -10.00 -6.08 8.66
N ALA A 21 -9.91 -4.75 8.56
CA ALA A 21 -9.16 -4.10 7.49
C ALA A 21 -7.68 -4.48 7.51
N THR A 22 -7.05 -4.52 8.68
CA THR A 22 -5.63 -4.92 8.80
C THR A 22 -5.40 -6.38 8.41
N ILE A 23 -6.32 -7.28 8.75
CA ILE A 23 -6.28 -8.69 8.32
C ILE A 23 -6.42 -8.79 6.80
N ILE A 24 -7.39 -8.09 6.19
CA ILE A 24 -7.62 -8.08 4.75
C ILE A 24 -6.40 -7.50 4.01
N TRP A 25 -5.76 -6.46 4.56
CA TRP A 25 -4.60 -5.82 3.93
C TRP A 25 -3.29 -6.58 4.17
N GLY A 26 -3.17 -7.28 5.28
CA GLY A 26 -1.98 -8.07 5.63
C GLY A 26 -1.93 -9.44 4.95
N SER A 27 -3.07 -10.11 4.79
CA SER A 27 -3.15 -11.45 4.20
C SER A 27 -2.56 -11.57 2.79
N PRO A 28 -2.69 -10.58 1.87
CA PRO A 28 -2.08 -10.67 0.55
C PRO A 28 -0.56 -10.85 0.55
N PHE A 29 0.17 -10.34 1.54
CA PHE A 29 1.62 -10.51 1.60
C PHE A 29 2.03 -11.98 1.80
N VAL A 30 1.28 -12.72 2.61
CA VAL A 30 1.52 -14.15 2.85
C VAL A 30 1.11 -14.98 1.63
N VAL A 31 -0.08 -14.72 1.09
CA VAL A 31 -0.59 -15.40 -0.10
C VAL A 31 0.30 -15.14 -1.31
N MET A 32 0.70 -13.89 -1.52
CA MET A 32 1.57 -13.55 -2.65
C MET A 32 2.95 -14.19 -2.51
N LYS A 33 3.52 -14.28 -1.29
CA LYS A 33 4.83 -14.93 -1.08
C LYS A 33 4.80 -16.40 -1.53
N SER A 34 3.79 -17.14 -1.16
CA SER A 34 3.62 -18.52 -1.62
C SER A 34 3.30 -18.64 -3.11
N SER A 35 2.70 -17.61 -3.69
CA SER A 35 2.30 -17.61 -5.10
C SER A 35 3.45 -17.27 -6.06
N VAL A 36 4.40 -16.39 -5.66
CA VAL A 36 5.56 -16.03 -6.50
C VAL A 36 6.53 -17.20 -6.67
N ASP A 37 6.49 -18.20 -5.78
CA ASP A 37 7.29 -19.41 -5.89
C ASP A 37 6.73 -20.38 -6.97
N VAL A 38 5.46 -20.19 -7.40
CA VAL A 38 4.75 -21.09 -8.34
C VAL A 38 4.49 -20.40 -9.69
N LEU A 39 4.20 -19.10 -9.68
CA LEU A 39 3.81 -18.35 -10.87
C LEU A 39 4.71 -17.12 -11.06
N PRO A 40 5.09 -16.81 -12.32
CA PRO A 40 5.83 -15.58 -12.61
C PRO A 40 5.07 -14.33 -12.14
N THR A 41 5.80 -13.37 -11.58
CA THR A 41 5.27 -12.12 -11.02
C THR A 41 4.27 -11.41 -11.93
N PHE A 42 4.57 -11.28 -13.23
CA PHE A 42 3.67 -10.59 -14.15
C PHE A 42 2.32 -11.31 -14.36
N TRP A 43 2.28 -12.64 -14.30
CA TRP A 43 1.02 -13.39 -14.35
C TRP A 43 0.18 -13.16 -13.11
N LEU A 44 0.80 -13.15 -11.93
CA LEU A 44 0.10 -12.85 -10.67
C LEU A 44 -0.50 -11.44 -10.69
N LEU A 45 0.27 -10.45 -11.14
CA LEU A 45 -0.21 -9.07 -11.27
C LEU A 45 -1.33 -8.96 -12.31
N ALA A 46 -1.19 -9.61 -13.47
CA ALA A 46 -2.21 -9.60 -14.52
C ALA A 46 -3.54 -10.18 -14.00
N ILE A 47 -3.51 -11.35 -13.35
CA ILE A 47 -4.71 -11.97 -12.78
C ILE A 47 -5.34 -11.05 -11.72
N ARG A 48 -4.54 -10.52 -10.81
CA ARG A 48 -5.01 -9.65 -9.72
C ARG A 48 -5.67 -8.39 -10.25
N PHE A 49 -5.00 -7.66 -11.15
CA PHE A 49 -5.54 -6.42 -11.72
C PHE A 49 -6.73 -6.65 -12.65
N SER A 50 -6.69 -7.72 -13.46
CA SER A 50 -7.83 -8.06 -14.33
C SER A 50 -9.07 -8.41 -13.52
N PHE A 51 -8.91 -9.22 -12.47
CA PHE A 51 -10.01 -9.55 -11.57
C PHE A 51 -10.58 -8.33 -10.88
N ALA A 52 -9.71 -7.47 -10.32
CA ALA A 52 -10.14 -6.22 -9.67
C ALA A 52 -10.85 -5.28 -10.66
N ALA A 53 -10.30 -5.12 -11.87
CA ALA A 53 -10.90 -4.30 -12.92
C ALA A 53 -12.28 -4.84 -13.34
N LEU A 54 -12.42 -6.15 -13.51
CA LEU A 54 -13.70 -6.79 -13.84
C LEU A 54 -14.75 -6.54 -12.76
N VAL A 55 -14.41 -6.79 -11.49
CA VAL A 55 -15.31 -6.57 -10.36
C VAL A 55 -15.75 -5.11 -10.28
N LEU A 56 -14.80 -4.16 -10.36
CA LEU A 56 -15.12 -2.73 -10.35
C LEU A 56 -15.94 -2.31 -11.56
N ALA A 57 -15.66 -2.85 -12.75
CA ALA A 57 -16.43 -2.57 -13.95
C ALA A 57 -17.89 -2.99 -13.81
N VAL A 58 -18.14 -4.17 -13.22
CA VAL A 58 -19.50 -4.68 -12.98
C VAL A 58 -20.21 -3.87 -11.91
N VAL A 59 -19.55 -3.61 -10.77
CA VAL A 59 -20.13 -2.88 -9.64
C VAL A 59 -20.50 -1.44 -10.05
N PHE A 60 -19.64 -0.78 -10.81
CA PHE A 60 -19.83 0.61 -11.22
C PHE A 60 -20.39 0.79 -12.63
N ILE A 61 -20.95 -0.25 -13.25
CA ILE A 61 -21.46 -0.21 -14.64
C ILE A 61 -22.44 0.95 -14.88
N ARG A 62 -23.26 1.28 -13.88
CA ARG A 62 -24.23 2.39 -13.96
C ARG A 62 -23.57 3.77 -13.92
N ARG A 63 -22.32 3.87 -13.46
CA ARG A 63 -21.55 5.11 -13.34
C ARG A 63 -20.68 5.41 -14.55
N TRP A 64 -20.57 4.51 -15.52
CA TRP A 64 -19.76 4.69 -16.73
C TRP A 64 -20.16 5.92 -17.55
N LYS A 65 -21.43 6.35 -17.46
CA LYS A 65 -21.93 7.56 -18.11
C LYS A 65 -21.33 8.87 -17.57
N VAL A 66 -20.70 8.82 -16.40
CA VAL A 66 -20.09 9.99 -15.73
C VAL A 66 -18.58 10.06 -16.03
N LEU A 67 -18.03 9.08 -16.76
CA LEU A 67 -16.61 9.08 -17.13
C LEU A 67 -16.32 10.22 -18.09
N ASP A 68 -15.63 11.24 -17.58
CA ASP A 68 -15.11 12.37 -18.34
C ASP A 68 -13.60 12.16 -18.63
N LYS A 69 -13.07 12.90 -19.60
CA LYS A 69 -11.65 12.87 -19.97
C LYS A 69 -10.73 13.12 -18.78
N GLN A 70 -11.13 13.99 -17.85
CA GLN A 70 -10.34 14.26 -16.64
C GLN A 70 -10.25 13.05 -15.72
N TYR A 71 -11.36 12.31 -15.54
CA TYR A 71 -11.36 11.06 -14.77
C TYR A 71 -10.49 9.98 -15.42
N LEU A 72 -10.50 9.90 -16.75
CA LEU A 72 -9.67 8.94 -17.49
C LEU A 72 -8.17 9.26 -17.34
N ILE A 73 -7.80 10.52 -17.49
CA ILE A 73 -6.38 10.94 -17.33
C ILE A 73 -5.93 10.72 -15.89
N GLY A 74 -6.68 11.20 -14.89
CA GLY A 74 -6.35 11.02 -13.49
C GLY A 74 -6.27 9.54 -13.12
N GLY A 75 -7.28 8.75 -13.50
CA GLY A 75 -7.31 7.30 -13.26
C GLY A 75 -6.14 6.55 -13.93
N THR A 76 -5.74 6.97 -15.15
CA THR A 76 -4.58 6.36 -15.83
C THR A 76 -3.28 6.67 -15.11
N VAL A 77 -3.06 7.92 -14.70
CA VAL A 77 -1.84 8.31 -13.96
C VAL A 77 -1.77 7.57 -12.61
N MET A 78 -2.86 7.59 -11.84
CA MET A 78 -2.94 6.89 -10.56
C MET A 78 -2.78 5.37 -10.75
N GLY A 79 -3.44 4.80 -11.75
CA GLY A 79 -3.34 3.37 -12.08
C GLY A 79 -1.93 2.97 -12.51
N PHE A 80 -1.22 3.83 -13.25
CA PHE A 80 0.16 3.59 -13.63
C PHE A 80 1.11 3.62 -12.43
N CYS A 81 0.95 4.60 -11.54
CA CYS A 81 1.70 4.62 -10.27
C CYS A 81 1.42 3.37 -9.44
N LEU A 82 0.17 2.95 -9.35
CA LEU A 82 -0.23 1.75 -8.61
C LEU A 82 0.36 0.47 -9.25
N PHE A 83 0.36 0.38 -10.57
CA PHE A 83 0.99 -0.73 -11.30
C PHE A 83 2.48 -0.82 -11.00
N LEU A 84 3.21 0.29 -11.06
CA LEU A 84 4.63 0.34 -10.71
C LEU A 84 4.84 -0.04 -9.24
N ALA A 85 4.01 0.48 -8.34
CA ALA A 85 4.08 0.17 -6.92
C ALA A 85 4.00 -1.34 -6.66
N TYR A 86 2.98 -2.01 -7.20
CA TYR A 86 2.82 -3.46 -7.04
C TYR A 86 3.88 -4.27 -7.78
N THR A 87 4.36 -3.79 -8.93
CA THR A 87 5.44 -4.45 -9.68
C THR A 87 6.71 -4.51 -8.84
N PHE A 88 7.17 -3.37 -8.35
CA PHE A 88 8.38 -3.31 -7.50
C PHE A 88 8.19 -4.04 -6.17
N GLN A 89 7.01 -3.92 -5.55
CA GLN A 89 6.69 -4.63 -4.31
C GLN A 89 6.75 -6.15 -4.49
N THR A 90 6.19 -6.67 -5.59
CA THR A 90 6.12 -8.13 -5.83
C THR A 90 7.49 -8.69 -6.18
N PHE A 91 8.28 -8.01 -7.02
CA PHE A 91 9.68 -8.38 -7.26
C PHE A 91 10.54 -8.29 -5.98
N GLY A 92 10.27 -7.30 -5.14
CA GLY A 92 10.86 -7.23 -3.81
C GLY A 92 10.50 -8.43 -2.95
N LEU A 93 9.24 -8.86 -2.98
CA LEU A 93 8.73 -9.99 -2.22
C LEU A 93 9.38 -11.33 -2.62
N GLU A 94 9.77 -11.51 -3.88
CA GLU A 94 10.51 -12.70 -4.33
C GLU A 94 11.81 -12.87 -3.54
N GLN A 95 12.49 -11.77 -3.21
CA GLN A 95 13.83 -11.75 -2.64
C GLN A 95 13.87 -11.48 -1.13
N THR A 96 12.72 -11.22 -0.49
CA THR A 96 12.62 -10.93 0.93
C THR A 96 11.48 -11.70 1.58
N THR A 97 11.32 -11.55 2.90
CA THR A 97 10.21 -12.18 3.64
C THR A 97 8.95 -11.34 3.55
N SER A 98 7.76 -11.99 3.72
CA SER A 98 6.47 -11.29 3.74
C SER A 98 6.43 -10.18 4.78
N GLY A 99 6.99 -10.41 5.97
CA GLY A 99 7.04 -9.42 7.05
C GLY A 99 7.90 -8.21 6.71
N LYS A 100 9.13 -8.43 6.18
CA LYS A 100 9.99 -7.34 5.72
C LYS A 100 9.34 -6.54 4.59
N ASN A 101 8.80 -7.24 3.58
CA ASN A 101 8.13 -6.59 2.46
C ASN A 101 6.93 -5.74 2.91
N ALA A 102 6.08 -6.27 3.80
CA ALA A 102 4.96 -5.51 4.34
C ALA A 102 5.42 -4.26 5.11
N PHE A 103 6.46 -4.41 5.93
CA PHE A 103 6.99 -3.31 6.73
C PHE A 103 7.63 -2.23 5.86
N PHE A 104 8.48 -2.61 4.89
CA PHE A 104 9.07 -1.66 3.95
C PHE A 104 8.03 -0.99 3.05
N THR A 105 6.97 -1.71 2.67
CA THR A 105 5.86 -1.10 1.95
C THR A 105 5.21 0.00 2.78
N ALA A 106 4.97 -0.21 4.08
CA ALA A 106 4.31 0.75 4.96
C ALA A 106 5.07 2.09 5.08
N VAL A 107 6.31 2.17 4.63
CA VAL A 107 7.08 3.43 4.53
C VAL A 107 6.34 4.49 3.69
N TYR A 108 5.45 4.08 2.78
CA TYR A 108 4.65 5.04 2.02
C TYR A 108 3.86 5.99 2.93
N CYS A 109 3.41 5.55 4.10
CA CYS A 109 2.71 6.40 5.07
C CYS A 109 3.58 7.57 5.55
N VAL A 110 4.90 7.37 5.58
CA VAL A 110 5.87 8.43 5.93
C VAL A 110 6.16 9.31 4.72
N ILE A 111 6.27 8.73 3.53
CA ILE A 111 6.60 9.46 2.29
C ILE A 111 5.46 10.41 1.89
N VAL A 112 4.20 10.02 2.07
CA VAL A 112 3.01 10.81 1.68
C VAL A 112 3.04 12.25 2.21
N PRO A 113 3.24 12.54 3.50
CA PRO A 113 3.26 13.93 3.97
C PRO A 113 4.43 14.76 3.40
N PHE A 114 5.55 14.13 3.05
CA PHE A 114 6.67 14.83 2.42
C PHE A 114 6.40 15.12 0.93
N LEU A 115 5.79 14.18 0.20
CA LEU A 115 5.33 14.43 -1.17
C LEU A 115 4.26 15.51 -1.19
N TYR A 116 3.30 15.46 -0.26
CA TYR A 116 2.29 16.50 -0.12
C TYR A 116 2.91 17.87 0.18
N TRP A 117 3.94 17.93 1.02
CA TRP A 117 4.68 19.18 1.26
C TRP A 117 5.30 19.73 -0.04
N PHE A 118 5.92 18.87 -0.82
CA PHE A 118 6.55 19.28 -2.08
C PHE A 118 5.53 19.87 -3.07
N ILE A 119 4.35 19.24 -3.18
CA ILE A 119 3.28 19.63 -4.12
C ILE A 119 2.48 20.82 -3.58
N ALA A 120 1.97 20.73 -2.35
CA ALA A 120 1.07 21.72 -1.75
C ALA A 120 1.79 22.84 -1.00
N LYS A 121 3.14 22.81 -0.91
CA LYS A 121 3.97 23.80 -0.20
C LYS A 121 3.64 23.92 1.30
N ARG A 122 2.91 22.99 1.88
CA ARG A 122 2.57 22.94 3.32
C ARG A 122 3.54 22.03 4.05
N ARG A 123 4.25 22.59 5.05
CA ARG A 123 5.26 21.86 5.83
C ARG A 123 4.62 20.72 6.63
N PRO A 124 5.27 19.54 6.70
CA PRO A 124 4.82 18.45 7.56
C PRO A 124 4.88 18.89 9.04
N ASP A 125 3.92 18.39 9.81
CA ASP A 125 3.87 18.64 11.25
C ASP A 125 5.00 17.86 11.96
N ARG A 126 5.35 18.31 13.17
CA ARG A 126 6.32 17.65 14.05
C ARG A 126 6.01 16.17 14.28
N PHE A 127 4.75 15.81 14.33
CA PHE A 127 4.32 14.41 14.46
C PHE A 127 4.69 13.56 13.23
N ASN A 128 4.63 14.13 12.04
CA ASN A 128 5.09 13.46 10.80
C ASN A 128 6.60 13.21 10.83
N LEU A 129 7.37 14.16 11.38
CA LEU A 129 8.82 13.99 11.53
C LEU A 129 9.14 12.89 12.55
N ILE A 130 8.47 12.87 13.70
CA ILE A 130 8.62 11.81 14.71
C ILE A 130 8.26 10.45 14.12
N ALA A 131 7.14 10.36 13.38
CA ALA A 131 6.72 9.13 12.70
C ALA A 131 7.77 8.64 11.68
N ALA A 132 8.42 9.57 10.94
CA ALA A 132 9.50 9.24 10.02
C ALA A 132 10.70 8.61 10.75
N PHE A 133 11.15 9.22 11.85
CA PHE A 133 12.25 8.66 12.65
C PHE A 133 11.92 7.30 13.25
N LEU A 134 10.70 7.13 13.78
CA LEU A 134 10.25 5.85 14.32
C LEU A 134 10.17 4.78 13.22
N CYS A 135 9.72 5.14 12.02
CA CYS A 135 9.67 4.25 10.88
C CYS A 135 11.08 3.80 10.45
N ILE A 136 12.04 4.72 10.34
CA ILE A 136 13.44 4.39 10.01
C ILE A 136 14.03 3.48 11.09
N GLY A 137 13.79 3.77 12.36
CA GLY A 137 14.22 2.92 13.48
C GLY A 137 13.61 1.51 13.41
N GLY A 138 12.32 1.41 13.09
CA GLY A 138 11.64 0.14 12.87
C GLY A 138 12.21 -0.65 11.69
N ILE A 139 12.50 0.01 10.56
CA ILE A 139 13.16 -0.61 9.39
C ILE A 139 14.51 -1.20 9.81
N ALA A 140 15.34 -0.42 10.52
CA ALA A 140 16.62 -0.88 11.00
C ALA A 140 16.47 -2.11 11.90
N LEU A 141 15.53 -2.09 12.83
CA LEU A 141 15.28 -3.19 13.76
C LEU A 141 14.85 -4.46 13.03
N VAL A 142 13.90 -4.37 12.10
CA VAL A 142 13.42 -5.51 11.29
C VAL A 142 14.52 -6.06 10.38
N SER A 143 15.43 -5.20 9.91
CA SER A 143 16.58 -5.63 9.09
C SER A 143 17.63 -6.41 9.88
N ILE A 144 17.74 -6.18 11.19
CA ILE A 144 18.76 -6.82 12.05
C ILE A 144 18.23 -8.11 12.69
N THR A 145 16.93 -8.19 13.02
CA THR A 145 16.36 -9.24 13.87
C THR A 145 15.83 -10.48 13.14
N GLY A 146 15.87 -10.53 11.80
CA GLY A 146 15.39 -11.69 11.03
C GLY A 146 16.34 -12.90 11.14
N ASP A 147 15.79 -14.11 11.33
CA ASP A 147 16.53 -15.39 11.46
C ASP A 147 17.43 -15.75 10.27
N ASN A 148 17.24 -15.10 9.14
CA ASN A 148 18.18 -14.98 8.04
C ASN A 148 18.58 -13.51 7.95
N ALA A 149 19.34 -13.04 8.93
CA ALA A 149 19.91 -11.70 8.98
C ALA A 149 20.92 -11.48 7.83
N SER A 150 20.49 -11.79 6.61
CA SER A 150 21.05 -11.20 5.44
C SER A 150 20.76 -9.71 5.57
N ALA A 151 21.82 -8.95 5.67
CA ALA A 151 21.84 -7.52 5.50
C ALA A 151 20.79 -7.08 4.46
N PHE A 152 20.33 -5.85 4.58
CA PHE A 152 19.52 -5.15 3.60
C PHE A 152 19.85 -5.63 2.17
N ASN A 153 18.87 -6.21 1.49
CA ASN A 153 19.05 -6.85 0.19
C ASN A 153 18.35 -6.09 -0.94
N MET A 154 18.56 -6.53 -2.18
CA MET A 154 17.93 -5.88 -3.35
C MET A 154 16.40 -5.94 -3.29
N GLY A 155 15.80 -6.98 -2.70
CA GLY A 155 14.35 -7.08 -2.50
C GLY A 155 13.80 -5.99 -1.59
N ASP A 156 14.57 -5.61 -0.57
CA ASP A 156 14.21 -4.51 0.33
C ASP A 156 14.23 -3.16 -0.41
N VAL A 157 15.24 -2.95 -1.27
CA VAL A 157 15.34 -1.75 -2.12
C VAL A 157 14.15 -1.66 -3.09
N LEU A 158 13.84 -2.76 -3.79
CA LEU A 158 12.70 -2.81 -4.69
C LEU A 158 11.38 -2.50 -3.96
N THR A 159 11.21 -3.05 -2.77
CA THR A 159 10.03 -2.78 -1.95
C THR A 159 9.92 -1.31 -1.55
N LEU A 160 11.04 -0.66 -1.20
CA LEU A 160 11.07 0.78 -0.90
C LEU A 160 10.71 1.64 -2.11
N ILE A 161 11.22 1.27 -3.30
CA ILE A 161 10.84 1.93 -4.55
C ILE A 161 9.32 1.77 -4.79
N GLY A 162 8.79 0.57 -4.57
CA GLY A 162 7.34 0.32 -4.60
C GLY A 162 6.59 1.21 -3.62
N GLY A 163 7.10 1.36 -2.39
CA GLY A 163 6.56 2.26 -1.37
C GLY A 163 6.50 3.73 -1.84
N PHE A 164 7.51 4.20 -2.56
CA PHE A 164 7.48 5.54 -3.16
C PHE A 164 6.35 5.68 -4.18
N PHE A 165 6.16 4.70 -5.06
CA PHE A 165 5.05 4.73 -6.03
C PHE A 165 3.68 4.58 -5.38
N PHE A 166 3.56 3.84 -4.26
CA PHE A 166 2.35 3.85 -3.45
C PHE A 166 2.06 5.24 -2.88
N ALA A 167 3.06 5.93 -2.37
CA ALA A 167 2.90 7.29 -1.87
C ALA A 167 2.52 8.28 -2.99
N ALA A 168 3.06 8.10 -4.19
CA ALA A 168 2.73 8.93 -5.36
C ALA A 168 1.32 8.66 -5.91
N HIS A 169 0.78 7.46 -5.69
CA HIS A 169 -0.58 7.08 -6.04
C HIS A 169 -1.62 7.74 -5.13
N ILE A 170 -1.33 7.96 -3.84
CA ILE A 170 -2.22 8.56 -2.83
C ILE A 170 -2.28 10.08 -2.99
#